data_cd7367e5c6dbc367ad0e33de4fa66fd9
#
_entry.id   cd7367e5c6dbc367ad0e33de4fa66fd9
#
_cell.length_a   1.000
_cell.length_b   1.000
_cell.length_c   1.000
_cell.angle_alpha   90.00
_cell.angle_beta   90.00
_cell.angle_gamma   90.00
#
_symmetry.space_group_name_H-M   'P 1'
#
loop_
_entity.id
_entity.type
_entity.pdbx_description
1 polymer ?
#
loop_
_entity_poly.entity_id
_entity_poly.type
_entity_poly.pdbx_seq_one_letter_code
_entity_poly.pdbx_strand_id
1 'polypeptide(L)'
;MRNKSRKRKQMMISAAIVVCVAAIVAGYFIKNVQDREALQIGSISMGSGASAESSVVHYKGKTYQYNKNLMNVLFLGIDTTQDLSQEDMPGDAGQSDCILIVSMDKQKKTARLLQVSRDTMTDIDTYDVSGNYVSTIQGQLALQYAYGTGGKSSCWAAKKTVSRLLYDLPIDAYFSMNLDGISTVNDAVGGVTLKLSEDATVVDPTFQKGSTITLQGDMAEQFVRKRDTNVSGSNVSRMKRQTEYITTLFQAMREFMKQNGNDFEKTYTKLKLKPYTVTDLSMEQLEDMLSYDFLKKNIETVPGTTKEGKEHDEFYVDEDGLHDLIIQMFYTEVKE
;
A
#
# COMPACT_ATOMS: atom_id res chain seq x y z
N MET A 1 35.95 -55.09 5.87
CA MET A 1 34.69 -55.08 5.07
C MET A 1 33.47 -54.56 5.81
N ARG A 2 33.35 -54.63 7.13
CA ARG A 2 32.16 -54.20 7.94
C ARG A 2 31.89 -52.67 7.95
N ASN A 3 32.90 -51.83 7.77
CA ASN A 3 32.78 -50.38 7.91
C ASN A 3 32.23 -49.68 6.63
N LYS A 4 32.45 -50.24 5.43
CA LYS A 4 31.89 -49.74 4.16
C LYS A 4 30.37 -49.96 4.04
N SER A 5 29.88 -51.07 4.62
CA SER A 5 28.43 -51.40 4.61
C SER A 5 27.65 -50.50 5.54
N ARG A 6 28.18 -50.09 6.72
CA ARG A 6 27.55 -49.16 7.65
C ARG A 6 27.45 -47.74 7.05
N LYS A 7 28.50 -47.23 6.41
CA LYS A 7 28.48 -45.91 5.74
C LYS A 7 27.50 -45.89 4.57
N ARG A 8 27.38 -46.94 3.77
CA ARG A 8 26.37 -47.04 2.69
C ARG A 8 24.94 -47.06 3.23
N LYS A 9 24.68 -47.80 4.35
CA LYS A 9 23.35 -47.78 4.98
C LYS A 9 23.00 -46.43 5.56
N GLN A 10 23.93 -45.73 6.21
CA GLN A 10 23.70 -44.36 6.72
C GLN A 10 23.46 -43.38 5.59
N MET A 11 24.18 -43.43 4.48
CA MET A 11 24.00 -42.59 3.32
C MET A 11 22.65 -42.85 2.61
N MET A 12 22.19 -44.12 2.56
CA MET A 12 20.85 -44.43 2.01
C MET A 12 19.70 -43.94 2.92
N ILE A 13 19.87 -44.01 4.25
CA ILE A 13 18.88 -43.51 5.22
C ILE A 13 18.82 -41.98 5.14
N SER A 14 19.96 -41.30 5.04
CA SER A 14 19.98 -39.82 4.87
C SER A 14 19.35 -39.40 3.54
N ALA A 15 19.60 -40.10 2.45
CA ALA A 15 18.98 -39.86 1.17
C ALA A 15 17.46 -40.10 1.19
N ALA A 16 16.99 -41.16 1.88
CA ALA A 16 15.55 -41.41 2.04
C ALA A 16 14.85 -40.32 2.88
N ILE A 17 15.49 -39.81 3.93
CA ILE A 17 14.95 -38.70 4.74
C ILE A 17 14.84 -37.41 3.92
N VAL A 18 15.85 -37.07 3.12
CA VAL A 18 15.84 -35.92 2.24
C VAL A 18 14.69 -36.01 1.19
N VAL A 19 14.50 -37.22 0.62
CA VAL A 19 13.39 -37.45 -0.34
C VAL A 19 12.04 -37.36 0.35
N CYS A 20 11.89 -37.88 1.58
CA CYS A 20 10.62 -37.75 2.34
C CYS A 20 10.33 -36.28 2.73
N VAL A 21 11.34 -35.52 3.15
CA VAL A 21 11.17 -34.07 3.45
C VAL A 21 10.81 -33.31 2.18
N ALA A 22 11.47 -33.58 1.06
CA ALA A 22 11.13 -32.96 -0.22
C ALA A 22 9.70 -33.33 -0.69
N ALA A 23 9.26 -34.58 -0.48
CA ALA A 23 7.89 -34.99 -0.79
C ALA A 23 6.85 -34.33 0.13
N ILE A 24 7.16 -34.14 1.42
CA ILE A 24 6.27 -33.42 2.36
C ILE A 24 6.18 -31.94 1.99
N VAL A 25 7.30 -31.30 1.67
CA VAL A 25 7.34 -29.90 1.22
C VAL A 25 6.60 -29.75 -0.11
N ALA A 26 6.81 -30.65 -1.07
CA ALA A 26 6.06 -30.64 -2.34
C ALA A 26 4.56 -30.89 -2.13
N GLY A 27 4.19 -31.83 -1.25
CA GLY A 27 2.80 -32.11 -0.88
C GLY A 27 2.12 -30.91 -0.19
N TYR A 28 2.85 -30.21 0.68
CA TYR A 28 2.38 -28.96 1.31
C TYR A 28 2.19 -27.84 0.27
N PHE A 29 3.14 -27.70 -0.68
CA PHE A 29 3.03 -26.75 -1.78
C PHE A 29 1.85 -27.09 -2.71
N ILE A 30 1.68 -28.36 -3.09
CA ILE A 30 0.57 -28.80 -3.94
C ILE A 30 -0.78 -28.58 -3.23
N LYS A 31 -0.86 -28.90 -1.94
CA LYS A 31 -2.06 -28.65 -1.13
C LYS A 31 -2.37 -27.16 -1.02
N ASN A 32 -1.35 -26.33 -0.76
CA ASN A 32 -1.52 -24.86 -0.72
C ASN A 32 -1.93 -24.27 -2.07
N VAL A 33 -1.44 -24.81 -3.18
CA VAL A 33 -1.88 -24.42 -4.54
C VAL A 33 -3.31 -24.90 -4.80
N GLN A 34 -3.67 -26.14 -4.40
CA GLN A 34 -5.04 -26.66 -4.56
C GLN A 34 -6.04 -25.96 -3.62
N ASP A 35 -5.66 -25.62 -2.40
CA ASP A 35 -6.49 -24.83 -1.48
C ASP A 35 -6.67 -23.39 -2.01
N ARG A 36 -5.67 -22.82 -2.67
CA ARG A 36 -5.77 -21.53 -3.40
C ARG A 36 -6.67 -21.65 -4.65
N GLU A 37 -6.60 -22.74 -5.41
CA GLU A 37 -7.48 -23.01 -6.55
C GLU A 37 -8.92 -23.30 -6.11
N ALA A 38 -9.13 -23.95 -4.96
CA ALA A 38 -10.47 -24.18 -4.40
C ALA A 38 -11.11 -22.89 -3.84
N LEU A 39 -10.31 -21.96 -3.32
CA LEU A 39 -10.73 -20.61 -2.95
C LEU A 39 -11.00 -19.72 -4.18
N GLN A 40 -10.40 -20.06 -5.35
CA GLN A 40 -10.60 -19.36 -6.62
C GLN A 40 -11.93 -19.69 -7.33
N ILE A 41 -12.72 -20.69 -6.90
CA ILE A 41 -14.01 -21.00 -7.53
C ILE A 41 -15.08 -19.91 -7.28
N GLY A 42 -14.83 -18.96 -6.39
CA GLY A 42 -15.62 -17.73 -6.21
C GLY A 42 -14.83 -16.44 -6.45
N SER A 43 -13.53 -16.52 -6.70
CA SER A 43 -12.65 -15.37 -6.91
C SER A 43 -12.66 -14.92 -8.37
N ILE A 44 -12.40 -13.65 -8.59
CA ILE A 44 -12.14 -13.08 -9.90
C ILE A 44 -10.94 -13.84 -10.50
N SER A 45 -11.22 -14.84 -11.37
CA SER A 45 -10.18 -15.60 -12.07
C SER A 45 -9.49 -14.68 -13.08
N MET A 46 -8.48 -13.95 -12.62
CA MET A 46 -7.52 -13.36 -13.54
C MET A 46 -6.53 -14.46 -13.94
N GLY A 47 -6.65 -14.95 -15.15
CA GLY A 47 -5.77 -16.00 -15.68
C GLY A 47 -4.31 -15.61 -15.50
N SER A 48 -3.54 -16.46 -14.83
CA SER A 48 -2.08 -16.33 -14.70
C SER A 48 -1.46 -16.28 -16.09
N GLY A 49 -1.00 -15.09 -16.51
CA GLY A 49 -0.29 -14.89 -17.76
C GLY A 49 -0.97 -14.00 -18.81
N ALA A 50 -2.17 -13.47 -18.56
CA ALA A 50 -2.73 -12.42 -19.42
C ALA A 50 -2.16 -11.07 -19.00
N SER A 51 -1.54 -10.35 -19.93
CA SER A 51 -1.27 -8.93 -19.77
C SER A 51 -2.59 -8.23 -19.39
N ALA A 52 -2.56 -7.25 -18.46
CA ALA A 52 -3.72 -6.49 -18.00
C ALA A 52 -4.61 -5.90 -19.14
N GLU A 53 -4.17 -6.03 -20.37
CA GLU A 53 -4.81 -5.52 -21.58
C GLU A 53 -6.08 -6.24 -22.00
N SER A 54 -6.41 -7.44 -21.50
CA SER A 54 -7.56 -8.23 -21.99
C SER A 54 -8.42 -8.88 -20.91
N SER A 55 -8.25 -8.52 -19.62
CA SER A 55 -8.98 -9.20 -18.55
C SER A 55 -10.46 -8.80 -18.50
N VAL A 56 -11.28 -9.67 -19.11
CA VAL A 56 -12.72 -9.69 -18.90
C VAL A 56 -13.00 -10.54 -17.66
N VAL A 57 -13.81 -10.02 -16.75
CA VAL A 57 -14.18 -10.67 -15.48
C VAL A 57 -15.68 -10.91 -15.46
N HIS A 58 -16.10 -12.13 -15.09
CA HIS A 58 -17.50 -12.45 -14.84
C HIS A 58 -17.78 -12.35 -13.35
N TYR A 59 -18.66 -11.43 -12.96
CA TYR A 59 -19.00 -11.19 -11.57
C TYR A 59 -20.50 -10.97 -11.40
N LYS A 60 -21.15 -11.71 -10.47
CA LYS A 60 -22.60 -11.63 -10.18
C LYS A 60 -23.47 -11.69 -11.44
N GLY A 61 -23.12 -12.58 -12.38
CA GLY A 61 -23.88 -12.81 -13.62
C GLY A 61 -23.72 -11.74 -14.71
N LYS A 62 -22.77 -10.82 -14.55
CA LYS A 62 -22.44 -9.79 -15.52
C LYS A 62 -20.98 -9.89 -15.95
N THR A 63 -20.69 -9.30 -17.09
CA THR A 63 -19.36 -9.24 -17.67
C THR A 63 -18.77 -7.85 -17.50
N TYR A 64 -17.53 -7.78 -16.99
CA TYR A 64 -16.83 -6.53 -16.75
C TYR A 64 -15.46 -6.54 -17.43
N GLN A 65 -14.98 -5.37 -17.81
CA GLN A 65 -13.65 -5.15 -18.35
C GLN A 65 -12.92 -4.10 -17.53
N TYR A 66 -11.62 -4.33 -17.28
CA TYR A 66 -10.77 -3.35 -16.61
C TYR A 66 -10.74 -2.03 -17.40
N ASN A 67 -10.89 -0.91 -16.70
CA ASN A 67 -10.86 0.42 -17.30
C ASN A 67 -9.42 0.85 -17.62
N LYS A 68 -8.99 0.67 -18.85
CA LYS A 68 -7.63 1.00 -19.33
C LYS A 68 -7.27 2.50 -19.26
N ASN A 69 -8.25 3.36 -19.04
CA ASN A 69 -7.99 4.79 -18.85
C ASN A 69 -7.45 5.12 -17.45
N LEU A 70 -7.47 4.13 -16.54
CA LEU A 70 -6.94 4.33 -15.20
C LEU A 70 -5.41 4.25 -15.19
N MET A 71 -4.81 5.08 -14.33
CA MET A 71 -3.44 4.98 -13.85
C MET A 71 -3.51 4.86 -12.33
N ASN A 72 -3.04 3.74 -11.80
CA ASN A 72 -3.06 3.45 -10.38
C ASN A 72 -1.66 3.64 -9.79
N VAL A 73 -1.54 4.52 -8.82
CA VAL A 73 -0.28 4.80 -8.11
C VAL A 73 -0.42 4.39 -6.65
N LEU A 74 0.47 3.54 -6.17
CA LEU A 74 0.57 3.21 -4.75
C LEU A 74 1.27 4.37 -4.02
N PHE A 75 0.58 5.01 -3.11
CA PHE A 75 1.13 6.02 -2.21
C PHE A 75 1.39 5.42 -0.84
N LEU A 76 2.63 5.60 -0.33
CA LEU A 76 3.07 5.09 0.96
C LEU A 76 3.58 6.23 1.84
N GLY A 77 3.03 6.38 3.05
CA GLY A 77 3.59 7.20 4.11
C GLY A 77 4.43 6.34 5.05
N ILE A 78 5.73 6.59 5.11
CA ILE A 78 6.68 5.78 5.88
C ILE A 78 6.98 6.43 7.23
N ASP A 79 6.82 5.66 8.31
CA ASP A 79 7.06 6.10 9.69
C ASP A 79 8.56 6.10 10.02
N THR A 80 9.32 6.96 9.35
CA THR A 80 10.74 7.21 9.60
C THR A 80 11.11 8.65 9.24
N THR A 81 12.20 9.15 9.80
CA THR A 81 12.86 10.41 9.42
C THR A 81 14.16 10.17 8.65
N GLN A 82 14.52 8.91 8.40
CA GLN A 82 15.73 8.55 7.64
C GLN A 82 15.58 8.91 6.16
N ASP A 83 16.71 9.03 5.47
CA ASP A 83 16.77 9.25 4.02
C ASP A 83 16.25 8.00 3.29
N LEU A 84 15.06 8.10 2.71
CA LEU A 84 14.43 6.98 1.98
C LEU A 84 15.18 6.53 0.73
N SER A 85 16.13 7.32 0.23
CA SER A 85 16.92 6.94 -0.97
C SER A 85 18.04 5.96 -0.65
N GLN A 86 18.31 5.70 0.64
CA GLN A 86 19.34 4.78 1.09
C GLN A 86 18.79 3.34 1.17
N GLU A 87 19.72 2.37 1.10
CA GLU A 87 19.41 0.98 1.40
C GLU A 87 19.47 0.77 2.92
N ASP A 88 18.59 -0.08 3.43
CA ASP A 88 18.47 -0.44 4.84
C ASP A 88 18.57 -1.95 5.03
N MET A 89 18.78 -2.37 6.26
CA MET A 89 18.64 -3.77 6.63
C MET A 89 17.15 -4.14 6.67
N PRO A 90 16.77 -5.36 6.23
CA PRO A 90 15.40 -5.84 6.40
C PRO A 90 14.98 -5.78 7.87
N GLY A 91 13.90 -5.07 8.14
CA GLY A 91 13.38 -4.78 9.48
C GLY A 91 13.61 -3.34 9.95
N ASP A 92 14.56 -2.60 9.38
CA ASP A 92 14.96 -1.26 9.84
C ASP A 92 14.43 -0.10 8.98
N ALA A 93 13.89 -0.39 7.80
CA ALA A 93 13.46 0.61 6.81
C ALA A 93 12.20 1.44 7.20
N GLY A 94 11.66 1.26 8.41
CA GLY A 94 10.39 1.86 8.84
C GLY A 94 9.17 1.09 8.31
N GLN A 95 7.98 1.51 8.72
CA GLN A 95 6.71 0.86 8.35
C GLN A 95 5.87 1.79 7.50
N SER A 96 5.08 1.22 6.56
CA SER A 96 4.10 1.99 5.80
C SER A 96 2.84 2.24 6.62
N ASP A 97 2.78 3.37 7.31
CA ASP A 97 1.67 3.78 8.19
C ASP A 97 0.47 4.39 7.42
N CYS A 98 0.69 4.78 6.18
CA CYS A 98 -0.34 5.23 5.26
C CYS A 98 -0.19 4.47 3.94
N ILE A 99 -1.26 3.80 3.51
CA ILE A 99 -1.28 3.00 2.28
C ILE A 99 -2.52 3.39 1.48
N LEU A 100 -2.30 4.01 0.31
CA LEU A 100 -3.37 4.49 -0.57
C LEU A 100 -3.11 4.05 -2.01
N ILE A 101 -4.15 3.65 -2.72
CA ILE A 101 -4.15 3.63 -4.18
C ILE A 101 -4.79 4.93 -4.67
N VAL A 102 -4.01 5.71 -5.40
CA VAL A 102 -4.48 6.89 -6.14
C VAL A 102 -4.81 6.45 -7.55
N SER A 103 -6.10 6.29 -7.86
CA SER A 103 -6.58 5.85 -9.16
C SER A 103 -7.04 7.06 -9.98
N MET A 104 -6.31 7.38 -11.04
CA MET A 104 -6.53 8.55 -11.89
C MET A 104 -7.15 8.14 -13.22
N ASP A 105 -8.33 8.65 -13.52
CA ASP A 105 -8.98 8.49 -14.82
C ASP A 105 -8.44 9.54 -15.81
N LYS A 106 -7.59 9.11 -16.74
CA LYS A 106 -6.91 9.97 -17.73
C LYS A 106 -7.89 10.70 -18.63
N GLN A 107 -9.06 10.08 -18.90
CA GLN A 107 -10.08 10.66 -19.76
C GLN A 107 -10.93 11.71 -19.04
N LYS A 108 -11.32 11.41 -17.79
CA LYS A 108 -12.17 12.33 -17.00
C LYS A 108 -11.38 13.35 -16.21
N LYS A 109 -10.06 13.21 -16.11
CA LYS A 109 -9.18 14.02 -15.26
C LYS A 109 -9.66 14.09 -13.80
N THR A 110 -10.16 12.95 -13.29
CA THR A 110 -10.59 12.79 -11.89
C THR A 110 -9.77 11.71 -11.21
N ALA A 111 -9.56 11.87 -9.91
CA ALA A 111 -8.88 10.88 -9.08
C ALA A 111 -9.80 10.31 -8.00
N ARG A 112 -9.66 9.01 -7.74
CA ARG A 112 -10.28 8.29 -6.61
C ARG A 112 -9.18 7.78 -5.70
N LEU A 113 -9.48 7.70 -4.42
CA LEU A 113 -8.58 7.13 -3.42
C LEU A 113 -9.18 5.83 -2.87
N LEU A 114 -8.36 4.77 -2.84
CA LEU A 114 -8.67 3.57 -2.09
C LEU A 114 -7.67 3.46 -0.94
N GLN A 115 -8.17 3.58 0.28
CA GLN A 115 -7.36 3.46 1.48
C GLN A 115 -7.33 2.01 1.95
N VAL A 116 -6.12 1.51 2.24
CA VAL A 116 -5.89 0.18 2.79
C VAL A 116 -5.39 0.31 4.21
N SER A 117 -5.98 -0.43 5.15
CA SER A 117 -5.50 -0.41 6.54
C SER A 117 -4.08 -0.97 6.62
N ARG A 118 -3.21 -0.26 7.33
CA ARG A 118 -1.87 -0.76 7.63
C ARG A 118 -1.86 -2.07 8.41
N ASP A 119 -2.92 -2.28 9.22
CA ASP A 119 -3.07 -3.44 10.09
C ASP A 119 -3.68 -4.65 9.35
N THR A 120 -3.89 -4.55 8.01
CA THR A 120 -4.42 -5.65 7.19
C THR A 120 -3.51 -6.87 7.28
N MET A 121 -4.08 -7.98 7.75
CA MET A 121 -3.41 -9.27 7.79
C MET A 121 -3.38 -9.88 6.38
N THR A 122 -2.19 -10.10 5.85
CA THR A 122 -1.98 -10.61 4.50
C THR A 122 -0.67 -11.38 4.38
N ASP A 123 -0.47 -12.03 3.26
CA ASP A 123 0.82 -12.67 2.90
C ASP A 123 1.84 -11.57 2.59
N ILE A 124 2.89 -11.46 3.39
CA ILE A 124 4.02 -10.54 3.17
C ILE A 124 5.30 -11.33 2.86
N ASP A 125 6.07 -10.82 1.91
CA ASP A 125 7.32 -11.43 1.47
C ASP A 125 8.49 -10.89 2.32
N THR A 126 9.37 -11.77 2.78
CA THR A 126 10.58 -11.42 3.52
C THR A 126 11.82 -11.60 2.65
N TYR A 127 12.84 -10.78 2.89
CA TYR A 127 14.07 -10.75 2.09
C TYR A 127 15.29 -10.85 2.99
N ASP A 128 16.39 -11.36 2.46
CA ASP A 128 17.70 -11.32 3.13
C ASP A 128 18.39 -9.93 2.93
N VAL A 129 19.53 -9.76 3.57
CA VAL A 129 20.33 -8.52 3.50
C VAL A 129 20.85 -8.19 2.08
N SER A 130 20.80 -9.13 1.16
CA SER A 130 21.15 -8.96 -0.25
C SER A 130 19.93 -8.70 -1.12
N GLY A 131 18.74 -8.62 -0.54
CA GLY A 131 17.47 -8.40 -1.25
C GLY A 131 16.91 -9.66 -1.92
N ASN A 132 17.44 -10.85 -1.61
CA ASN A 132 16.88 -12.10 -2.13
C ASN A 132 15.65 -12.51 -1.32
N TYR A 133 14.64 -13.00 -2.01
CA TYR A 133 13.44 -13.55 -1.38
C TYR A 133 13.78 -14.74 -0.47
N VAL A 134 13.27 -14.73 0.75
CA VAL A 134 13.46 -15.81 1.74
C VAL A 134 12.19 -16.63 1.93
N SER A 135 11.08 -15.97 2.28
CA SER A 135 9.82 -16.64 2.58
C SER A 135 8.64 -15.66 2.48
N THR A 136 7.44 -16.23 2.45
CA THR A 136 6.20 -15.48 2.65
C THR A 136 5.60 -15.86 4.00
N ILE A 137 5.22 -14.88 4.81
CA ILE A 137 4.61 -15.04 6.13
C ILE A 137 3.31 -14.27 6.22
N GLN A 138 2.42 -14.66 7.13
CA GLN A 138 1.25 -13.87 7.50
C GLN A 138 1.69 -12.73 8.43
N GLY A 139 1.31 -11.50 8.09
CA GLY A 139 1.65 -10.33 8.89
C GLY A 139 0.84 -9.11 8.51
N GLN A 140 1.01 -8.02 9.29
CA GLN A 140 0.42 -6.74 8.93
C GLN A 140 1.03 -6.17 7.66
N LEU A 141 0.21 -5.62 6.77
CA LEU A 141 0.63 -5.02 5.49
C LEU A 141 1.70 -3.94 5.68
N ALA A 142 1.64 -3.16 6.77
CA ALA A 142 2.65 -2.15 7.11
C ALA A 142 4.08 -2.68 7.13
N LEU A 143 4.26 -3.94 7.54
CA LEU A 143 5.56 -4.59 7.67
C LEU A 143 6.19 -4.96 6.32
N GLN A 144 5.40 -5.00 5.23
CA GLN A 144 5.96 -5.34 3.93
C GLN A 144 7.04 -4.37 3.47
N TYR A 145 6.88 -3.07 3.75
CA TYR A 145 7.93 -2.08 3.46
C TYR A 145 9.18 -2.33 4.31
N ALA A 146 9.00 -2.56 5.62
CA ALA A 146 10.09 -2.81 6.56
C ALA A 146 10.92 -4.05 6.21
N TYR A 147 10.28 -5.11 5.72
CA TYR A 147 10.98 -6.36 5.35
C TYR A 147 11.65 -6.33 3.97
N GLY A 148 11.57 -5.23 3.23
CA GLY A 148 12.45 -4.96 2.09
C GLY A 148 13.83 -4.47 2.53
N THR A 149 14.66 -4.08 1.57
CA THR A 149 16.00 -3.51 1.80
C THR A 149 16.02 -1.98 1.69
N GLY A 150 14.93 -1.31 2.05
CA GLY A 150 14.78 0.13 1.91
C GLY A 150 14.52 0.60 0.46
N GLY A 151 14.34 1.90 0.29
CA GLY A 151 14.27 2.57 -0.99
C GLY A 151 13.30 1.94 -2.00
N LYS A 152 13.76 1.78 -3.22
CA LYS A 152 12.98 1.22 -4.35
C LYS A 152 12.57 -0.24 -4.12
N SER A 153 13.42 -1.02 -3.46
CA SER A 153 13.15 -2.44 -3.17
C SER A 153 11.92 -2.60 -2.28
N SER A 154 11.87 -1.86 -1.16
CA SER A 154 10.74 -1.86 -0.23
C SER A 154 9.45 -1.35 -0.89
N CYS A 155 9.53 -0.30 -1.71
CA CYS A 155 8.38 0.19 -2.47
C CYS A 155 7.85 -0.84 -3.46
N TRP A 156 8.74 -1.54 -4.18
CA TRP A 156 8.37 -2.59 -5.12
C TRP A 156 7.72 -3.79 -4.42
N ALA A 157 8.29 -4.23 -3.28
CA ALA A 157 7.71 -5.29 -2.47
C ALA A 157 6.31 -4.92 -1.96
N ALA A 158 6.13 -3.70 -1.44
CA ALA A 158 4.83 -3.20 -1.01
C ALA A 158 3.83 -3.12 -2.18
N LYS A 159 4.26 -2.64 -3.37
CA LYS A 159 3.43 -2.59 -4.58
C LYS A 159 2.94 -3.98 -4.99
N LYS A 160 3.82 -4.97 -5.01
CA LYS A 160 3.47 -6.36 -5.32
C LYS A 160 2.47 -6.94 -4.32
N THR A 161 2.69 -6.72 -3.03
CA THR A 161 1.81 -7.24 -1.96
C THR A 161 0.43 -6.58 -1.98
N VAL A 162 0.37 -5.25 -2.18
CA VAL A 162 -0.92 -4.54 -2.30
C VAL A 162 -1.66 -4.97 -3.57
N SER A 163 -0.98 -5.14 -4.70
CA SER A 163 -1.58 -5.67 -5.93
C SER A 163 -2.21 -7.05 -5.67
N ARG A 164 -1.47 -7.98 -5.06
CA ARG A 164 -1.95 -9.32 -4.70
C ARG A 164 -3.16 -9.28 -3.75
N LEU A 165 -3.14 -8.42 -2.73
CA LEU A 165 -4.26 -8.23 -1.80
C LEU A 165 -5.53 -7.76 -2.53
N LEU A 166 -5.38 -6.98 -3.58
CA LEU A 166 -6.47 -6.41 -4.39
C LEU A 166 -6.73 -7.23 -5.67
N TYR A 167 -6.56 -8.56 -5.62
CA TYR A 167 -6.80 -9.51 -6.72
C TYR A 167 -5.99 -9.21 -7.98
N ASP A 168 -4.68 -9.00 -7.81
CA ASP A 168 -3.72 -8.66 -8.86
C ASP A 168 -4.09 -7.37 -9.63
N LEU A 169 -4.73 -6.41 -8.92
CA LEU A 169 -5.03 -5.10 -9.47
C LEU A 169 -3.77 -4.48 -10.07
N PRO A 170 -3.80 -4.04 -11.34
CA PRO A 170 -2.67 -3.34 -11.93
C PRO A 170 -2.34 -2.06 -11.15
N ILE A 171 -1.11 -1.98 -10.62
CA ILE A 171 -0.55 -0.79 -9.98
C ILE A 171 0.62 -0.33 -10.84
N ASP A 172 0.45 0.80 -11.54
CA ASP A 172 1.39 1.27 -12.55
C ASP A 172 2.69 1.78 -11.94
N ALA A 173 2.58 2.53 -10.84
CA ALA A 173 3.72 3.16 -10.19
C ALA A 173 3.56 3.22 -8.67
N TYR A 174 4.61 3.68 -8.00
CA TYR A 174 4.59 3.98 -6.57
C TYR A 174 5.18 5.36 -6.27
N PHE A 175 4.75 5.91 -5.14
CA PHE A 175 5.32 7.10 -4.52
C PHE A 175 5.36 6.90 -3.00
N SER A 176 6.52 7.01 -2.38
CA SER A 176 6.65 6.98 -0.92
C SER A 176 7.20 8.29 -0.39
N MET A 177 6.78 8.67 0.81
CA MET A 177 7.24 9.86 1.52
C MET A 177 7.40 9.54 3.01
N ASN A 178 8.48 10.05 3.62
CA ASN A 178 8.69 9.96 5.06
C ASN A 178 8.08 11.16 5.81
N LEU A 179 8.24 11.16 7.14
CA LEU A 179 7.66 12.19 8.04
C LEU A 179 8.21 13.59 7.75
N ASP A 180 9.52 13.74 7.53
CA ASP A 180 10.16 15.03 7.25
C ASP A 180 9.68 15.63 5.91
N GLY A 181 9.39 14.76 4.94
CA GLY A 181 8.80 15.16 3.67
C GLY A 181 7.41 15.78 3.84
N ILE A 182 6.60 15.25 4.76
CA ILE A 182 5.26 15.78 5.06
C ILE A 182 5.38 17.22 5.56
N SER A 183 6.19 17.47 6.59
CA SER A 183 6.39 18.81 7.17
C SER A 183 6.97 19.78 6.15
N THR A 184 7.97 19.33 5.36
CA THR A 184 8.62 20.13 4.30
C THR A 184 7.62 20.61 3.24
N VAL A 185 6.79 19.71 2.71
CA VAL A 185 5.80 20.05 1.68
C VAL A 185 4.66 20.88 2.26
N ASN A 186 4.20 20.55 3.48
CA ASN A 186 3.16 21.31 4.19
C ASN A 186 3.57 22.79 4.37
N ASP A 187 4.78 23.03 4.81
CA ASP A 187 5.26 24.39 5.07
C ASP A 187 5.53 25.15 3.76
N ALA A 188 5.98 24.46 2.73
CA ALA A 188 6.18 25.07 1.41
C ALA A 188 4.88 25.63 0.81
N VAL A 189 3.73 25.00 1.05
CA VAL A 189 2.41 25.50 0.61
C VAL A 189 1.81 26.53 1.57
N GLY A 190 2.51 26.90 2.64
CA GLY A 190 2.03 27.86 3.65
C GLY A 190 1.15 27.24 4.74
N GLY A 191 1.16 25.94 4.86
CA GLY A 191 0.32 25.15 5.77
C GLY A 191 -0.98 24.68 5.12
N VAL A 192 -1.45 23.51 5.56
CA VAL A 192 -2.71 22.92 5.10
C VAL A 192 -3.85 23.35 6.00
N THR A 193 -4.83 24.07 5.43
CA THR A 193 -6.05 24.50 6.13
C THR A 193 -7.19 23.54 5.78
N LEU A 194 -7.80 22.93 6.79
CA LEU A 194 -8.91 21.99 6.62
C LEU A 194 -9.99 22.18 7.70
N LYS A 195 -11.23 21.78 7.36
CA LYS A 195 -12.34 21.70 8.31
C LYS A 195 -12.48 20.25 8.77
N LEU A 196 -12.37 20.03 10.09
CA LEU A 196 -12.41 18.70 10.67
C LEU A 196 -13.79 18.05 10.52
N SER A 197 -13.82 16.82 9.95
CA SER A 197 -15.04 16.03 9.83
C SER A 197 -15.39 15.27 11.11
N GLU A 198 -14.40 15.04 11.97
CA GLU A 198 -14.52 14.40 13.29
C GLU A 198 -13.54 15.03 14.31
N ASP A 199 -13.69 14.65 15.58
CA ASP A 199 -12.76 15.09 16.63
C ASP A 199 -11.36 14.52 16.39
N ALA A 200 -10.33 15.36 16.54
CA ALA A 200 -8.92 15.01 16.50
C ALA A 200 -8.20 15.42 17.79
N THR A 201 -8.89 15.32 18.93
CA THR A 201 -8.38 15.74 20.26
C THR A 201 -7.18 14.93 20.74
N VAL A 202 -6.94 13.76 20.17
CA VAL A 202 -5.68 13.00 20.38
C VAL A 202 -4.45 13.73 19.81
N VAL A 203 -4.64 14.61 18.83
CA VAL A 203 -3.57 15.45 18.25
C VAL A 203 -3.41 16.71 19.08
N ASP A 204 -4.48 17.47 19.24
CA ASP A 204 -4.55 18.69 20.03
C ASP A 204 -5.95 18.82 20.67
N PRO A 205 -6.08 19.15 21.97
CA PRO A 205 -7.37 19.26 22.66
C PRO A 205 -8.37 20.24 22.00
N THR A 206 -7.88 21.21 21.22
CA THR A 206 -8.72 22.20 20.52
C THR A 206 -9.27 21.69 19.19
N PHE A 207 -8.77 20.55 18.68
CA PHE A 207 -9.15 20.00 17.38
C PHE A 207 -10.49 19.24 17.48
N GLN A 208 -11.57 20.00 17.49
CA GLN A 208 -12.94 19.47 17.57
C GLN A 208 -13.61 19.42 16.20
N LYS A 209 -14.53 18.49 16.02
CA LYS A 209 -15.35 18.36 14.82
C LYS A 209 -15.97 19.68 14.41
N GLY A 210 -15.86 20.03 13.13
CA GLY A 210 -16.39 21.28 12.56
C GLY A 210 -15.46 22.47 12.67
N SER A 211 -14.40 22.40 13.48
CA SER A 211 -13.37 23.44 13.55
C SER A 211 -12.59 23.52 12.24
N THR A 212 -12.21 24.74 11.86
CA THR A 212 -11.25 24.99 10.78
C THR A 212 -9.88 25.19 11.40
N ILE A 213 -8.91 24.39 11.01
CA ILE A 213 -7.55 24.42 11.52
C ILE A 213 -6.55 24.60 10.39
N THR A 214 -5.41 25.22 10.70
CA THR A 214 -4.27 25.31 9.77
C THR A 214 -3.10 24.56 10.39
N LEU A 215 -2.63 23.51 9.71
CA LEU A 215 -1.49 22.71 10.14
C LEU A 215 -0.20 23.33 9.62
N GLN A 216 0.76 23.58 10.50
CA GLN A 216 2.07 24.15 10.19
C GLN A 216 3.16 23.38 10.94
N GLY A 217 4.34 23.25 10.34
CA GLY A 217 5.48 22.56 10.93
C GLY A 217 5.13 21.13 11.35
N ASP A 218 5.59 20.74 12.53
CA ASP A 218 5.40 19.40 13.10
C ASP A 218 3.93 19.04 13.35
N MET A 219 3.02 20.02 13.35
CA MET A 219 1.61 19.75 13.56
C MET A 219 1.00 18.95 12.40
N ALA A 220 1.50 19.12 11.18
CA ALA A 220 1.09 18.33 10.02
C ALA A 220 1.45 16.85 10.19
N GLU A 221 2.68 16.56 10.61
CA GLU A 221 3.11 15.20 10.94
C GLU A 221 2.26 14.61 12.07
N GLN A 222 2.14 15.35 13.19
CA GLN A 222 1.34 14.87 14.32
C GLN A 222 -0.11 14.58 13.94
N PHE A 223 -0.71 15.38 13.07
CA PHE A 223 -2.09 15.20 12.62
C PHE A 223 -2.30 13.88 11.87
N VAL A 224 -1.37 13.49 11.02
CA VAL A 224 -1.46 12.24 10.24
C VAL A 224 -0.92 11.02 10.99
N ARG A 225 -0.14 11.20 12.05
CA ARG A 225 0.56 10.12 12.78
C ARG A 225 -0.10 9.72 14.08
N LYS A 226 -0.48 10.71 14.95
CA LYS A 226 -0.96 10.43 16.30
C LYS A 226 -2.22 9.57 16.33
N ARG A 227 -2.25 8.59 17.22
CA ARG A 227 -3.44 7.81 17.59
C ARG A 227 -3.38 7.44 19.07
N ASP A 228 -4.52 7.10 19.65
CA ASP A 228 -4.54 6.50 20.99
C ASP A 228 -4.27 4.99 20.86
N THR A 229 -3.08 4.57 21.22
CA THR A 229 -2.66 3.17 21.15
C THR A 229 -3.31 2.28 22.21
N ASN A 230 -3.99 2.86 23.21
CA ASN A 230 -4.74 2.12 24.23
C ASN A 230 -6.17 1.79 23.77
N VAL A 231 -6.60 2.32 22.63
CA VAL A 231 -7.93 2.10 22.05
C VAL A 231 -7.82 1.26 20.78
N SER A 232 -8.34 0.05 20.83
CA SER A 232 -8.43 -0.83 19.65
C SER A 232 -9.27 -0.15 18.56
N GLY A 233 -8.85 -0.29 17.30
CA GLY A 233 -9.48 0.36 16.16
C GLY A 233 -9.18 1.86 16.01
N SER A 234 -8.36 2.46 16.87
CA SER A 234 -7.97 3.90 16.77
C SER A 234 -7.30 4.26 15.45
N ASN A 235 -6.79 3.27 14.72
CA ASN A 235 -6.26 3.45 13.36
C ASN A 235 -7.31 3.98 12.37
N VAL A 236 -8.58 3.65 12.53
CA VAL A 236 -9.66 4.12 11.63
C VAL A 236 -9.76 5.65 11.61
N SER A 237 -9.75 6.30 12.78
CA SER A 237 -9.74 7.76 12.89
C SER A 237 -8.47 8.38 12.30
N ARG A 238 -7.30 7.73 12.50
CA ARG A 238 -6.04 8.18 11.87
C ARG A 238 -6.13 8.11 10.34
N MET A 239 -6.62 7.01 9.79
CA MET A 239 -6.83 6.82 8.36
C MET A 239 -7.70 7.92 7.75
N LYS A 240 -8.80 8.30 8.40
CA LYS A 240 -9.64 9.42 7.96
C LYS A 240 -8.89 10.75 7.93
N ARG A 241 -8.14 11.06 9.01
CA ARG A 241 -7.32 12.27 9.05
C ARG A 241 -6.26 12.29 7.95
N GLN A 242 -5.60 11.16 7.69
CA GLN A 242 -4.64 11.03 6.59
C GLN A 242 -5.28 11.36 5.25
N THR A 243 -6.47 10.83 4.98
CA THR A 243 -7.17 11.06 3.71
C THR A 243 -7.65 12.51 3.57
N GLU A 244 -8.17 13.11 4.64
CA GLU A 244 -8.54 14.54 4.66
C GLU A 244 -7.32 15.45 4.42
N TYR A 245 -6.22 15.15 5.08
CA TYR A 245 -4.97 15.89 4.93
C TYR A 245 -4.42 15.77 3.51
N ILE A 246 -4.24 14.56 2.99
CA ILE A 246 -3.66 14.31 1.66
C ILE A 246 -4.49 14.99 0.57
N THR A 247 -5.82 14.86 0.59
CA THR A 247 -6.67 15.50 -0.42
C THR A 247 -6.60 17.03 -0.38
N THR A 248 -6.48 17.60 0.81
CA THR A 248 -6.32 19.05 0.98
C THR A 248 -4.92 19.51 0.58
N LEU A 249 -3.88 18.72 0.93
CA LEU A 249 -2.50 19.00 0.52
C LEU A 249 -2.35 18.99 -1.01
N PHE A 250 -2.95 18.03 -1.72
CA PHE A 250 -2.95 18.03 -3.20
C PHE A 250 -3.55 19.30 -3.79
N GLN A 251 -4.65 19.79 -3.20
CA GLN A 251 -5.26 21.06 -3.63
C GLN A 251 -4.33 22.26 -3.37
N ALA A 252 -3.72 22.31 -2.16
CA ALA A 252 -2.78 23.35 -1.78
C ALA A 252 -1.52 23.33 -2.68
N MET A 253 -0.98 22.15 -2.98
CA MET A 253 0.16 21.99 -3.90
C MET A 253 -0.19 22.46 -5.30
N ARG A 254 -1.38 22.16 -5.83
CA ARG A 254 -1.85 22.66 -7.13
C ARG A 254 -1.83 24.18 -7.20
N GLU A 255 -2.39 24.84 -6.19
CA GLU A 255 -2.40 26.31 -6.13
C GLU A 255 -0.99 26.89 -5.94
N PHE A 256 -0.16 26.26 -5.12
CA PHE A 256 1.24 26.63 -4.97
C PHE A 256 2.01 26.54 -6.29
N MET A 257 1.83 25.46 -7.05
CA MET A 257 2.48 25.26 -8.35
C MET A 257 2.06 26.34 -9.35
N LYS A 258 0.77 26.66 -9.46
CA LYS A 258 0.27 27.74 -10.33
C LYS A 258 0.93 29.08 -10.01
N GLN A 259 1.14 29.39 -8.74
CA GLN A 259 1.77 30.64 -8.28
C GLN A 259 3.29 30.66 -8.51
N ASN A 260 3.93 29.48 -8.63
CA ASN A 260 5.37 29.31 -8.80
C ASN A 260 5.80 28.87 -10.21
N GLY A 261 4.95 29.04 -11.22
CA GLY A 261 5.29 28.85 -12.64
C GLY A 261 5.12 27.43 -13.15
N ASN A 262 4.40 26.56 -12.42
CA ASN A 262 4.09 25.17 -12.79
C ASN A 262 5.31 24.28 -13.12
N ASP A 263 6.46 24.54 -12.52
CA ASP A 263 7.69 23.76 -12.72
C ASP A 263 7.91 22.83 -11.51
N PHE A 264 7.44 21.59 -11.64
CA PHE A 264 7.49 20.61 -10.56
C PHE A 264 8.94 20.19 -10.24
N GLU A 265 9.77 19.97 -11.25
CA GLU A 265 11.17 19.54 -11.06
C GLU A 265 11.98 20.60 -10.31
N LYS A 266 11.82 21.88 -10.70
CA LYS A 266 12.44 23.00 -10.00
C LYS A 266 11.96 23.10 -8.56
N THR A 267 10.66 22.94 -8.33
CA THR A 267 10.06 22.95 -6.98
C THR A 267 10.58 21.80 -6.14
N TYR A 268 10.59 20.59 -6.67
CA TYR A 268 11.11 19.37 -6.01
C TYR A 268 12.58 19.55 -5.61
N THR A 269 13.40 20.08 -6.51
CA THR A 269 14.83 20.36 -6.27
C THR A 269 15.02 21.46 -5.23
N LYS A 270 14.26 22.56 -5.32
CA LYS A 270 14.32 23.69 -4.39
C LYS A 270 13.95 23.26 -2.96
N LEU A 271 12.95 22.41 -2.81
CA LEU A 271 12.51 21.88 -1.52
C LEU A 271 13.38 20.71 -1.03
N LYS A 272 14.36 20.26 -1.83
CA LYS A 272 15.27 19.16 -1.51
C LYS A 272 14.54 17.88 -1.13
N LEU A 273 13.49 17.52 -1.88
CA LEU A 273 12.60 16.40 -1.51
C LEU A 273 13.23 15.01 -1.75
N LYS A 274 14.37 14.92 -2.44
CA LYS A 274 15.00 13.65 -2.79
C LYS A 274 15.27 12.70 -1.60
N PRO A 275 15.75 13.16 -0.42
CA PRO A 275 15.93 12.29 0.74
C PRO A 275 14.62 11.80 1.35
N TYR A 276 13.54 12.51 1.12
CA TYR A 276 12.25 12.28 1.75
C TYR A 276 11.29 11.46 0.90
N THR A 277 11.65 11.17 -0.36
CA THR A 277 10.73 10.50 -1.31
C THR A 277 11.45 9.46 -2.16
N VAL A 278 10.73 8.36 -2.44
CA VAL A 278 11.14 7.36 -3.43
C VAL A 278 9.97 7.08 -4.38
N THR A 279 10.22 7.15 -5.67
CA THR A 279 9.19 6.94 -6.70
C THR A 279 9.80 6.35 -7.97
N ASP A 280 8.99 5.64 -8.77
CA ASP A 280 9.28 5.25 -10.15
C ASP A 280 8.54 6.14 -11.18
N LEU A 281 7.82 7.19 -10.70
CA LEU A 281 7.22 8.21 -11.56
C LEU A 281 8.27 9.20 -12.07
N SER A 282 8.12 9.68 -13.30
CA SER A 282 8.85 10.83 -13.80
C SER A 282 8.35 12.14 -13.18
N MET A 283 9.16 13.22 -13.25
CA MET A 283 8.75 14.55 -12.77
C MET A 283 7.51 15.07 -13.53
N GLU A 284 7.40 14.79 -14.83
CA GLU A 284 6.25 15.12 -15.65
C GLU A 284 4.97 14.38 -15.18
N GLN A 285 5.10 13.09 -14.83
CA GLN A 285 3.98 12.31 -14.29
C GLN A 285 3.53 12.84 -12.92
N LEU A 286 4.47 13.23 -12.04
CA LEU A 286 4.16 13.85 -10.75
C LEU A 286 3.45 15.20 -10.92
N GLU A 287 3.88 16.00 -11.90
CA GLU A 287 3.18 17.25 -12.26
C GLU A 287 1.79 16.99 -12.82
N ASP A 288 1.62 16.02 -13.74
CA ASP A 288 0.31 15.66 -14.30
C ASP A 288 -0.66 15.18 -13.21
N MET A 289 -0.18 14.47 -12.19
CA MET A 289 -1.02 14.06 -11.04
C MET A 289 -1.72 15.25 -10.36
N LEU A 290 -1.07 16.41 -10.29
CA LEU A 290 -1.68 17.63 -9.72
C LEU A 290 -2.80 18.19 -10.58
N SER A 291 -2.93 17.77 -11.85
CA SER A 291 -4.00 18.21 -12.76
C SER A 291 -5.35 17.51 -12.49
N TYR A 292 -5.37 16.40 -11.73
CA TYR A 292 -6.58 15.60 -11.48
C TYR A 292 -7.40 16.15 -10.32
N ASP A 293 -8.71 16.05 -10.43
CA ASP A 293 -9.63 16.48 -9.37
C ASP A 293 -9.84 15.38 -8.34
N PHE A 294 -9.33 15.62 -7.13
CA PHE A 294 -9.54 14.79 -5.96
C PHE A 294 -10.82 15.21 -5.23
N LEU A 295 -11.93 14.53 -5.50
CA LEU A 295 -13.20 14.83 -4.85
C LEU A 295 -13.34 14.01 -3.57
N LYS A 296 -13.75 14.64 -2.45
CA LYS A 296 -14.00 13.97 -1.15
C LYS A 296 -14.93 12.76 -1.25
N LYS A 297 -15.91 12.79 -2.16
CA LYS A 297 -16.85 11.69 -2.43
C LYS A 297 -16.22 10.49 -3.16
N ASN A 298 -14.99 10.62 -3.60
CA ASN A 298 -14.26 9.59 -4.34
C ASN A 298 -13.24 8.86 -3.47
N ILE A 299 -13.45 8.87 -2.15
CA ILE A 299 -12.58 8.20 -1.17
C ILE A 299 -13.31 6.94 -0.71
N GLU A 300 -12.66 5.81 -0.92
CA GLU A 300 -13.13 4.50 -0.49
C GLU A 300 -12.10 3.88 0.47
N THR A 301 -12.54 2.96 1.30
CA THR A 301 -11.68 2.19 2.21
C THR A 301 -11.95 0.72 1.98
N VAL A 302 -10.90 -0.11 1.97
CA VAL A 302 -11.04 -1.56 1.92
C VAL A 302 -11.95 -2.02 3.06
N PRO A 303 -13.05 -2.73 2.76
CA PRO A 303 -13.99 -3.19 3.78
C PRO A 303 -13.38 -4.32 4.62
N GLY A 304 -13.76 -4.38 5.89
CA GLY A 304 -13.29 -5.41 6.80
C GLY A 304 -13.54 -5.06 8.26
N THR A 305 -12.96 -5.84 9.17
CA THR A 305 -13.12 -5.69 10.61
C THR A 305 -11.79 -5.71 11.32
N THR A 306 -11.63 -4.80 12.28
CA THR A 306 -10.49 -4.83 13.21
C THR A 306 -10.81 -5.78 14.36
N LYS A 307 -9.83 -6.61 14.72
CA LYS A 307 -9.84 -7.46 15.92
C LYS A 307 -8.63 -7.11 16.76
N GLU A 308 -8.79 -7.16 18.07
CA GLU A 308 -7.69 -7.06 19.00
C GLU A 308 -6.86 -8.36 18.93
N GLY A 309 -5.60 -8.23 18.51
CA GLY A 309 -4.64 -9.33 18.50
C GLY A 309 -3.86 -9.40 19.82
N LYS A 310 -2.85 -10.27 19.89
CA LYS A 310 -2.03 -10.44 21.11
C LYS A 310 -1.12 -9.26 21.40
N GLU A 311 -0.58 -8.63 20.37
CA GLU A 311 0.43 -7.56 20.47
C GLU A 311 -0.04 -6.26 19.81
N HIS A 312 -0.93 -6.36 18.83
CA HIS A 312 -1.43 -5.24 18.04
C HIS A 312 -2.80 -5.55 17.43
N ASP A 313 -3.51 -4.53 16.97
CA ASP A 313 -4.74 -4.69 16.21
C ASP A 313 -4.47 -5.42 14.88
N GLU A 314 -5.39 -6.28 14.48
CA GLU A 314 -5.37 -7.05 13.24
C GLU A 314 -6.62 -6.69 12.43
N PHE A 315 -6.45 -6.30 11.16
CA PHE A 315 -7.56 -6.01 10.27
C PHE A 315 -7.76 -7.16 9.28
N TYR A 316 -8.96 -7.69 9.25
CA TYR A 316 -9.35 -8.79 8.35
C TYR A 316 -10.33 -8.26 7.31
N VAL A 317 -9.97 -8.45 6.04
CA VAL A 317 -10.74 -7.99 4.89
C VAL A 317 -12.07 -8.75 4.81
N ASP A 318 -13.13 -8.04 4.46
CA ASP A 318 -14.39 -8.61 3.97
C ASP A 318 -14.22 -8.87 2.46
N GLU A 319 -13.99 -10.12 2.10
CA GLU A 319 -13.68 -10.54 0.72
C GLU A 319 -14.81 -10.20 -0.24
N ASP A 320 -16.07 -10.43 0.13
CA ASP A 320 -17.23 -10.12 -0.72
C ASP A 320 -17.37 -8.61 -0.94
N GLY A 321 -17.22 -7.83 0.12
CA GLY A 321 -17.21 -6.38 0.06
C GLY A 321 -16.05 -5.84 -0.76
N LEU A 322 -14.86 -6.45 -0.65
CA LEU A 322 -13.69 -6.05 -1.44
C LEU A 322 -13.90 -6.35 -2.93
N HIS A 323 -14.45 -7.52 -3.29
CA HIS A 323 -14.79 -7.84 -4.68
C HIS A 323 -15.74 -6.79 -5.29
N ASP A 324 -16.84 -6.46 -4.58
CA ASP A 324 -17.78 -5.44 -5.02
C ASP A 324 -17.08 -4.09 -5.24
N LEU A 325 -16.22 -3.69 -4.30
CA LEU A 325 -15.48 -2.43 -4.37
C LEU A 325 -14.49 -2.38 -5.54
N ILE A 326 -13.74 -3.45 -5.77
CA ILE A 326 -12.78 -3.55 -6.89
C ILE A 326 -13.51 -3.45 -8.23
N ILE A 327 -14.61 -4.18 -8.42
CA ILE A 327 -15.41 -4.09 -9.64
C ILE A 327 -15.94 -2.66 -9.83
N GLN A 328 -16.51 -2.05 -8.80
CA GLN A 328 -17.05 -0.70 -8.85
C GLN A 328 -15.98 0.36 -9.17
N MET A 329 -14.78 0.21 -8.63
CA MET A 329 -13.73 1.21 -8.77
C MET A 329 -12.97 1.11 -10.08
N PHE A 330 -12.67 -0.10 -10.54
CA PHE A 330 -11.64 -0.31 -11.56
C PHE A 330 -12.16 -0.94 -12.84
N TYR A 331 -13.42 -1.39 -12.86
CA TYR A 331 -13.98 -2.09 -14.01
C TYR A 331 -15.22 -1.38 -14.57
N THR A 332 -15.53 -1.66 -15.82
CA THR A 332 -16.72 -1.16 -16.52
C THR A 332 -17.54 -2.35 -17.03
N GLU A 333 -18.86 -2.33 -16.80
CA GLU A 333 -19.76 -3.37 -17.30
C GLU A 333 -19.76 -3.36 -18.85
N VAL A 334 -19.49 -4.52 -19.43
CA VAL A 334 -19.59 -4.74 -20.87
C VAL A 334 -21.06 -5.04 -21.17
N LYS A 335 -21.73 -4.12 -21.85
CA LYS A 335 -23.09 -4.38 -22.35
C LYS A 335 -23.00 -5.19 -23.62
N GLU A 336 -23.74 -6.32 -23.63
CA GLU A 336 -23.93 -7.12 -24.85
C GLU A 336 -24.60 -6.31 -25.98
#